data_d14d468fa09cd7d4f6e0c551d7567e64
#
_entry.id   d14d468fa09cd7d4f6e0c551d7567e64
#
_cell.length_a   1.000
_cell.length_b   1.000
_cell.length_c   1.000
_cell.angle_alpha   90.00
_cell.angle_beta   90.00
_cell.angle_gamma   90.00
#
_symmetry.space_group_name_H-M   'P 1'
#
loop_
_entity.id
_entity.type
_entity.pdbx_description
1 polymer ?
#
loop_
_entity_poly.entity_id
_entity_poly.type
_entity_poly.pdbx_seq_one_letter_code
_entity_poly.pdbx_strand_id
1 'polypeptide(L)'
;MTSMEARLGEATRTVPLPAPWDLNAYLAAVAAHRGRSISLRPVSAAMLAEDGCRGKGLWVARGHDDIIVYDADATDRNAEHIILHEVGHMLLGHGKDLAEPATPLSPKLAALLPSLAAQHVLGRNEFGVEGEQEAEVFADMTMVYATLPRRTARGFRLFRRDR
;
A
#
# COMPACT_ATOMS: atom_id res chain seq x y z
N MET A 1 23.66 -7.62 0.33
CA MET A 1 22.47 -6.72 0.26
C MET A 1 21.60 -7.15 -0.91
N THR A 2 20.34 -7.37 -0.65
CA THR A 2 19.38 -7.72 -1.69
C THR A 2 19.05 -6.46 -2.47
N SER A 3 19.10 -6.51 -3.82
CA SER A 3 18.79 -5.35 -4.65
C SER A 3 17.29 -4.97 -4.51
N MET A 4 16.97 -3.71 -4.80
CA MET A 4 15.58 -3.23 -4.86
C MET A 4 14.72 -4.12 -5.75
N GLU A 5 15.21 -4.48 -6.94
CA GLU A 5 14.50 -5.35 -7.87
C GLU A 5 14.15 -6.73 -7.25
N ALA A 6 15.09 -7.32 -6.55
CA ALA A 6 14.86 -8.60 -5.88
C ALA A 6 13.82 -8.48 -4.76
N ARG A 7 13.82 -7.41 -4.00
CA ARG A 7 12.84 -7.14 -2.94
C ARG A 7 11.44 -6.89 -3.50
N LEU A 8 11.34 -6.10 -4.55
CA LEU A 8 10.08 -5.86 -5.26
C LEU A 8 9.52 -7.16 -5.87
N GLY A 9 10.39 -7.95 -6.50
CA GLY A 9 10.03 -9.25 -7.04
C GLY A 9 9.54 -10.21 -5.96
N GLU A 10 10.16 -10.22 -4.79
CA GLU A 10 9.73 -11.02 -3.65
C GLU A 10 8.36 -10.58 -3.13
N ALA A 11 8.12 -9.29 -2.95
CA ALA A 11 6.83 -8.75 -2.51
C ALA A 11 5.70 -9.18 -3.47
N THR A 12 5.94 -9.12 -4.77
CA THR A 12 4.98 -9.52 -5.80
C THR A 12 4.71 -11.04 -5.80
N ARG A 13 5.73 -11.84 -5.52
CA ARG A 13 5.55 -13.30 -5.41
C ARG A 13 4.82 -13.69 -4.12
N THR A 14 5.06 -12.97 -3.04
CA THR A 14 4.47 -13.25 -1.73
C THR A 14 2.97 -12.97 -1.71
N VAL A 15 2.55 -11.86 -2.31
CA VAL A 15 1.14 -11.53 -2.50
C VAL A 15 0.91 -11.22 -3.98
N PRO A 16 0.53 -12.22 -4.77
CA PRO A 16 0.29 -12.04 -6.20
C PRO A 16 -0.82 -11.03 -6.47
N LEU A 17 -0.63 -10.24 -7.52
CA LEU A 17 -1.62 -9.27 -7.95
C LEU A 17 -2.85 -9.96 -8.52
N PRO A 18 -4.07 -9.57 -8.14
CA PRO A 18 -5.28 -10.22 -8.64
C PRO A 18 -5.48 -9.94 -10.14
N ALA A 19 -6.01 -10.94 -10.83
CA ALA A 19 -6.41 -10.84 -12.22
C ALA A 19 -7.88 -11.26 -12.35
N PRO A 20 -8.82 -10.34 -12.53
CA PRO A 20 -8.76 -8.89 -12.77
C PRO A 20 -8.20 -8.09 -11.60
N TRP A 21 -7.56 -6.97 -11.94
CA TRP A 21 -7.17 -6.05 -10.89
C TRP A 21 -8.41 -5.58 -10.09
N ASP A 22 -8.31 -5.72 -8.81
CA ASP A 22 -9.30 -5.26 -7.84
C ASP A 22 -8.55 -4.88 -6.56
N LEU A 23 -8.57 -3.61 -6.21
CA LEU A 23 -7.84 -3.10 -5.05
C LEU A 23 -8.33 -3.77 -3.76
N ASN A 24 -9.64 -3.94 -3.59
CA ASN A 24 -10.18 -4.55 -2.38
C ASN A 24 -9.78 -6.02 -2.26
N ALA A 25 -9.79 -6.76 -3.36
CA ALA A 25 -9.30 -8.13 -3.40
C ALA A 25 -7.81 -8.20 -3.07
N TYR A 26 -7.02 -7.26 -3.57
CA TYR A 26 -5.59 -7.18 -3.27
C TYR A 26 -5.33 -6.86 -1.80
N LEU A 27 -6.02 -5.87 -1.23
CA LEU A 27 -5.92 -5.53 0.19
C LEU A 27 -6.32 -6.71 1.10
N ALA A 28 -7.34 -7.48 0.72
CA ALA A 28 -7.73 -8.68 1.44
C ALA A 28 -6.62 -9.74 1.42
N ALA A 29 -5.95 -9.91 0.29
CA ALA A 29 -4.81 -10.85 0.17
C ALA A 29 -3.61 -10.37 0.99
N VAL A 30 -3.31 -9.08 1.00
CA VAL A 30 -2.25 -8.49 1.85
C VAL A 30 -2.58 -8.68 3.32
N ALA A 31 -3.82 -8.41 3.73
CA ALA A 31 -4.30 -8.61 5.09
C ALA A 31 -4.15 -10.07 5.55
N ALA A 32 -4.55 -11.02 4.70
CA ALA A 32 -4.39 -12.46 4.98
C ALA A 32 -2.92 -12.84 5.14
N HIS A 33 -2.04 -12.35 4.27
CA HIS A 33 -0.60 -12.59 4.36
C HIS A 33 0.00 -12.04 5.66
N ARG A 34 -0.43 -10.84 6.07
CA ARG A 34 0.03 -10.20 7.31
C ARG A 34 -0.59 -10.78 8.57
N GLY A 35 -1.68 -11.56 8.44
CA GLY A 35 -2.44 -12.10 9.57
C GLY A 35 -3.17 -11.02 10.39
N ARG A 36 -3.51 -9.89 9.75
CA ARG A 36 -4.17 -8.74 10.40
C ARG A 36 -5.02 -7.98 9.40
N SER A 37 -6.13 -7.42 9.85
CA SER A 37 -7.02 -6.67 8.96
C SER A 37 -6.41 -5.34 8.53
N ILE A 38 -6.78 -4.89 7.34
CA ILE A 38 -6.42 -3.58 6.80
C ILE A 38 -7.70 -2.79 6.58
N SER A 39 -7.78 -1.61 7.16
CA SER A 39 -8.89 -0.67 6.97
C SER A 39 -8.42 0.59 6.25
N LEU A 40 -9.28 1.12 5.38
CA LEU A 40 -9.04 2.37 4.68
C LEU A 40 -9.80 3.52 5.38
N ARG A 41 -9.13 4.66 5.56
CA ARG A 41 -9.72 5.86 6.15
C ARG A 41 -9.45 7.08 5.28
N PRO A 42 -10.46 7.54 4.52
CA PRO A 42 -10.35 8.79 3.80
C PRO A 42 -10.41 9.98 4.77
N VAL A 43 -9.52 10.93 4.60
CA VAL A 43 -9.50 12.19 5.32
C VAL A 43 -9.22 13.34 4.37
N SER A 44 -9.52 14.57 4.75
CA SER A 44 -9.25 15.72 3.89
C SER A 44 -7.75 15.94 3.68
N ALA A 45 -7.39 16.48 2.52
CA ALA A 45 -6.01 16.87 2.22
C ALA A 45 -5.44 17.83 3.28
N ALA A 46 -6.27 18.75 3.79
CA ALA A 46 -5.89 19.69 4.83
C ALA A 46 -5.45 18.99 6.13
N MET A 47 -6.15 17.93 6.51
CA MET A 47 -5.80 17.15 7.70
C MET A 47 -4.47 16.41 7.53
N LEU A 48 -4.25 15.82 6.38
CA LEU A 48 -2.98 15.18 6.07
C LEU A 48 -1.83 16.18 6.04
N ALA A 49 -2.07 17.39 5.52
CA ALA A 49 -1.07 18.45 5.50
C ALA A 49 -0.66 18.91 6.91
N GLU A 50 -1.61 19.00 7.85
CA GLU A 50 -1.31 19.32 9.26
C GLU A 50 -0.40 18.28 9.92
N ASP A 51 -0.51 17.03 9.50
CA ASP A 51 0.35 15.93 9.96
C ASP A 51 1.63 15.74 9.14
N GLY A 52 1.94 16.65 8.21
CA GLY A 52 3.13 16.58 7.37
C GLY A 52 3.04 15.55 6.25
N CYS A 53 1.83 15.05 5.94
CA CYS A 53 1.56 14.02 4.95
C CYS A 53 0.90 14.56 3.68
N ARG A 54 1.13 15.82 3.34
CA ARG A 54 0.55 16.44 2.15
C ARG A 54 0.88 15.65 0.89
N GLY A 55 -0.16 15.26 0.14
CA GLY A 55 -0.03 14.47 -1.08
C GLY A 55 0.40 13.02 -0.86
N LYS A 56 0.41 12.56 0.38
CA LYS A 56 0.81 11.21 0.80
C LYS A 56 -0.29 10.55 1.62
N GLY A 57 -0.11 9.26 1.90
CA GLY A 57 -0.89 8.53 2.86
C GLY A 57 -0.21 8.45 4.22
N LEU A 58 -0.81 7.67 5.07
CA LEU A 58 -0.28 7.38 6.39
C LEU A 58 -0.66 5.95 6.76
N TRP A 59 0.33 5.13 7.06
CA TRP A 59 0.10 3.81 7.61
C TRP A 59 0.14 3.86 9.13
N VAL A 60 -0.94 3.42 9.75
CA VAL A 60 -1.06 3.29 11.21
C VAL A 60 -1.12 1.82 11.56
N ALA A 61 -0.04 1.30 12.13
CA ALA A 61 0.03 -0.06 12.64
C ALA A 61 -0.48 -0.11 14.08
N ARG A 62 -1.56 -0.83 14.31
CA ARG A 62 -2.07 -1.10 15.66
C ARG A 62 -1.67 -2.51 16.11
N GLY A 63 -1.94 -2.88 17.35
CA GLY A 63 -1.55 -4.19 17.88
C GLY A 63 -2.08 -5.39 17.08
N HIS A 64 -3.26 -5.27 16.46
CA HIS A 64 -3.95 -6.36 15.78
C HIS A 64 -4.44 -6.02 14.37
N ASP A 65 -4.34 -4.77 13.93
CA ASP A 65 -4.77 -4.34 12.61
C ASP A 65 -3.90 -3.20 12.07
N ASP A 66 -4.08 -2.92 10.79
CA ASP A 66 -3.46 -1.80 10.08
C ASP A 66 -4.55 -0.86 9.55
N ILE A 67 -4.28 0.43 9.60
CA ILE A 67 -5.13 1.45 8.98
C ILE A 67 -4.29 2.21 7.96
N ILE A 68 -4.81 2.37 6.75
CA ILE A 68 -4.25 3.27 5.75
C ILE A 68 -5.14 4.51 5.69
N VAL A 69 -4.58 5.64 6.07
CA VAL A 69 -5.20 6.95 5.95
C VAL A 69 -4.79 7.55 4.61
N TYR A 70 -5.73 8.03 3.84
CA TYR A 70 -5.45 8.58 2.52
C TYR A 70 -6.30 9.82 2.21
N ASP A 71 -5.89 10.57 1.19
CA ASP A 71 -6.52 11.81 0.79
C ASP A 71 -7.87 11.55 0.10
N ALA A 72 -8.96 11.95 0.75
CA ALA A 72 -10.31 11.86 0.21
C ALA A 72 -10.55 12.82 -0.97
N ASP A 73 -9.73 13.87 -1.09
CA ASP A 73 -9.85 14.88 -2.15
C ASP A 73 -9.05 14.47 -3.41
N ALA A 74 -8.27 13.40 -3.33
CA ALA A 74 -7.54 12.87 -4.48
C ALA A 74 -8.49 12.23 -5.50
N THR A 75 -8.10 12.23 -6.78
CA THR A 75 -8.78 11.41 -7.78
C THR A 75 -8.68 9.93 -7.41
N ASP A 76 -9.62 9.11 -7.88
CA ASP A 76 -9.63 7.67 -7.60
C ASP A 76 -8.27 7.03 -7.90
N ARG A 77 -7.67 7.39 -9.02
CA ARG A 77 -6.35 6.90 -9.43
C ARG A 77 -5.24 7.31 -8.46
N ASN A 78 -5.23 8.56 -8.03
CA ASN A 78 -4.23 9.04 -7.08
C ASN A 78 -4.45 8.45 -5.69
N ALA A 79 -5.69 8.30 -5.25
CA ALA A 79 -6.02 7.63 -3.99
C ALA A 79 -5.52 6.18 -3.99
N GLU A 80 -5.76 5.46 -5.08
CA GLU A 80 -5.27 4.08 -5.24
C GLU A 80 -3.74 4.02 -5.20
N HIS A 81 -3.05 4.93 -5.87
CA HIS A 81 -1.58 5.03 -5.83
C HIS A 81 -1.08 5.27 -4.40
N ILE A 82 -1.70 6.21 -3.67
CA ILE A 82 -1.37 6.50 -2.28
C ILE A 82 -1.53 5.24 -1.40
N ILE A 83 -2.64 4.54 -1.55
CA ILE A 83 -2.91 3.30 -0.80
C ILE A 83 -1.85 2.23 -1.12
N LEU A 84 -1.51 2.06 -2.39
CA LEU A 84 -0.50 1.10 -2.82
C LEU A 84 0.91 1.45 -2.36
N HIS A 85 1.22 2.73 -2.21
CA HIS A 85 2.47 3.19 -1.60
C HIS A 85 2.59 2.69 -0.16
N GLU A 86 1.54 2.84 0.66
CA GLU A 86 1.52 2.33 2.03
C GLU A 86 1.59 0.80 2.09
N VAL A 87 0.92 0.11 1.17
CA VAL A 87 1.05 -1.35 1.01
C VAL A 87 2.48 -1.75 0.65
N GLY A 88 3.15 -0.95 -0.17
CA GLY A 88 4.57 -1.14 -0.49
C GLY A 88 5.42 -1.15 0.77
N HIS A 89 5.25 -0.19 1.67
CA HIS A 89 5.95 -0.18 2.97
C HIS A 89 5.69 -1.46 3.77
N MET A 90 4.45 -1.93 3.80
CA MET A 90 4.08 -3.15 4.52
C MET A 90 4.78 -4.39 3.97
N LEU A 91 4.73 -4.59 2.65
CA LEU A 91 5.25 -5.81 1.99
C LEU A 91 6.77 -5.81 1.88
N LEU A 92 7.40 -4.64 1.76
CA LEU A 92 8.86 -4.51 1.74
C LEU A 92 9.47 -4.56 3.14
N GLY A 93 8.63 -4.66 4.17
CA GLY A 93 9.08 -4.79 5.56
C GLY A 93 9.65 -3.51 6.16
N HIS A 94 9.30 -2.36 5.59
CA HIS A 94 9.65 -1.08 6.18
C HIS A 94 8.96 -0.95 7.55
N GLY A 95 9.63 -0.36 8.51
CA GLY A 95 9.08 -0.17 9.85
C GLY A 95 9.28 -1.33 10.83
N LYS A 96 9.81 -2.47 10.40
CA LYS A 96 10.10 -3.58 11.32
C LYS A 96 11.20 -3.23 12.33
N ASP A 97 12.13 -2.39 11.91
CA ASP A 97 13.30 -2.00 12.69
C ASP A 97 13.21 -0.57 13.24
N LEU A 98 12.03 0.06 13.13
CA LEU A 98 11.84 1.40 13.69
C LEU A 98 11.84 1.33 15.21
N ALA A 99 12.89 1.90 15.80
CA ALA A 99 12.96 2.07 17.24
C ALA A 99 11.94 3.12 17.68
N GLU A 100 11.20 2.81 18.75
CA GLU A 100 10.34 3.75 19.47
C GLU A 100 11.00 5.13 19.68
N PRO A 101 10.19 6.21 19.71
CA PRO A 101 8.73 6.23 19.68
C PRO A 101 8.16 6.66 18.31
N ALA A 102 7.03 6.10 17.96
CA ALA A 102 6.25 6.58 16.83
C ALA A 102 5.90 8.07 16.99
N THR A 103 5.97 8.82 15.89
CA THR A 103 5.53 10.21 15.89
C THR A 103 4.03 10.29 16.19
N PRO A 104 3.58 11.02 17.23
CA PRO A 104 2.17 11.09 17.55
C PRO A 104 1.37 11.79 16.44
N LEU A 105 0.15 11.33 16.24
CA LEU A 105 -0.81 11.99 15.37
C LEU A 105 -1.24 13.34 15.94
N SER A 106 -1.62 14.29 15.06
CA SER A 106 -2.33 15.48 15.50
C SER A 106 -3.62 15.10 16.23
N PRO A 107 -4.08 15.88 17.22
CA PRO A 107 -5.31 15.60 17.94
C PRO A 107 -6.55 15.48 17.02
N LYS A 108 -6.60 16.25 15.93
CA LYS A 108 -7.68 16.19 14.95
C LYS A 108 -7.72 14.84 14.22
N LEU A 109 -6.59 14.37 13.76
CA LEU A 109 -6.50 13.09 13.07
C LEU A 109 -6.73 11.93 14.03
N ALA A 110 -6.17 11.99 15.22
CA ALA A 110 -6.38 11.00 16.27
C ALA A 110 -7.86 10.86 16.65
N ALA A 111 -8.62 11.94 16.67
CA ALA A 111 -10.05 11.94 16.96
C ALA A 111 -10.90 11.20 15.90
N LEU A 112 -10.43 11.14 14.66
CA LEU A 112 -11.11 10.42 13.57
C LEU A 112 -10.84 8.92 13.56
N LEU A 113 -9.83 8.48 14.28
CA LEU A 113 -9.42 7.09 14.34
C LEU A 113 -9.85 6.50 15.68
N PRO A 114 -10.96 5.75 15.74
CA PRO A 114 -11.48 5.24 17.01
C PRO A 114 -10.48 4.30 17.67
N SER A 115 -10.32 4.44 18.98
CA SER A 115 -9.53 3.55 19.85
C SER A 115 -8.03 3.48 19.52
N LEU A 116 -7.44 4.57 19.04
CA LEU A 116 -5.99 4.68 18.96
C LEU A 116 -5.38 4.89 20.35
N ALA A 117 -5.37 3.86 21.16
CA ALA A 117 -4.45 3.82 22.29
C ALA A 117 -3.04 3.66 21.72
N ALA A 118 -2.22 4.70 21.88
CA ALA A 118 -0.75 4.71 21.73
C ALA A 118 -0.18 3.67 20.76
N GLN A 119 -0.35 3.86 19.47
CA GLN A 119 0.07 2.88 18.49
C GLN A 119 1.05 3.50 17.50
N HIS A 120 1.82 2.66 16.85
CA HIS A 120 2.83 3.09 15.91
C HIS A 120 2.20 3.76 14.70
N VAL A 121 2.58 5.00 14.44
CA VAL A 121 2.24 5.70 13.20
C VAL A 121 3.45 5.65 12.31
N LEU A 122 3.30 4.97 11.19
CA LEU A 122 4.34 4.80 10.18
C LEU A 122 3.99 5.65 8.95
N GLY A 123 4.99 6.17 8.24
CA GLY A 123 4.77 6.90 7.00
C GLY A 123 5.02 8.41 7.05
N ARG A 124 5.70 8.90 8.06
CA ARG A 124 6.15 10.30 8.16
C ARG A 124 7.64 10.46 7.92
N ASN A 125 8.13 10.12 6.73
CA ASN A 125 9.57 10.16 6.41
C ASN A 125 10.45 9.25 7.32
N GLU A 126 9.83 8.32 8.03
CA GLU A 126 10.52 7.43 8.97
C GLU A 126 11.27 6.30 8.26
N PHE A 127 10.96 6.06 6.99
CA PHE A 127 11.55 4.97 6.21
C PHE A 127 12.82 5.38 5.45
N GLY A 128 13.20 6.65 5.55
CA GLY A 128 14.33 7.20 4.81
C GLY A 128 14.08 7.29 3.30
N VAL A 129 15.02 7.90 2.60
CA VAL A 129 14.90 8.14 1.15
C VAL A 129 14.79 6.84 0.36
N GLU A 130 15.57 5.83 0.73
CA GLU A 130 15.58 4.53 0.04
C GLU A 130 14.24 3.79 0.24
N GLY A 131 13.72 3.74 1.46
CA GLY A 131 12.43 3.10 1.75
C GLY A 131 11.25 3.79 1.05
N GLU A 132 11.26 5.13 1.00
CA GLU A 132 10.25 5.89 0.26
C GLU A 132 10.34 5.61 -1.24
N GLN A 133 11.53 5.55 -1.79
CA GLN A 133 11.75 5.24 -3.20
C GLN A 133 11.28 3.81 -3.56
N GLU A 134 11.56 2.84 -2.71
CA GLU A 134 11.11 1.46 -2.91
C GLU A 134 9.57 1.37 -2.90
N ALA A 135 8.90 2.04 -1.96
CA ALA A 135 7.45 2.06 -1.87
C ALA A 135 6.82 2.76 -3.08
N GLU A 136 7.43 3.85 -3.54
CA GLU A 136 6.97 4.57 -4.74
C GLU A 136 7.08 3.68 -5.99
N VAL A 137 8.22 3.04 -6.19
CA VAL A 137 8.41 2.11 -7.33
C VAL A 137 7.41 0.95 -7.24
N PHE A 138 7.17 0.41 -6.05
CA PHE A 138 6.14 -0.62 -5.86
C PHE A 138 4.76 -0.15 -6.29
N ALA A 139 4.34 1.04 -5.86
CA ALA A 139 3.06 1.61 -6.22
C ALA A 139 2.95 1.83 -7.73
N ASP A 140 3.97 2.43 -8.34
CA ASP A 140 4.01 2.68 -9.79
C ASP A 140 3.90 1.39 -10.60
N MET A 141 4.67 0.38 -10.27
CA MET A 141 4.63 -0.92 -10.95
C MET A 141 3.26 -1.59 -10.83
N THR A 142 2.66 -1.52 -9.64
CA THR A 142 1.33 -2.10 -9.40
C THR A 142 0.26 -1.35 -10.18
N MET A 143 0.33 -0.02 -10.25
CA MET A 143 -0.59 0.78 -11.04
C MET A 143 -0.46 0.50 -12.55
N VAL A 144 0.76 0.32 -13.04
CA VAL A 144 0.99 -0.09 -14.44
C VAL A 144 0.33 -1.45 -14.70
N TYR A 145 0.56 -2.42 -13.83
CA TYR A 145 -0.08 -3.73 -13.95
C TYR A 145 -1.61 -3.64 -13.96
N ALA A 146 -2.19 -2.83 -13.09
CA ALA A 146 -3.63 -2.63 -13.00
C ALA A 146 -4.25 -2.04 -14.28
N THR A 147 -3.48 -1.26 -15.04
CA THR A 147 -3.92 -0.61 -16.28
C THR A 147 -3.61 -1.39 -17.55
N LEU A 148 -2.80 -2.45 -17.46
CA LEU A 148 -2.48 -3.26 -18.64
C LEU A 148 -3.73 -3.97 -19.16
N PRO A 149 -4.00 -3.90 -20.48
CA PRO A 149 -5.05 -4.68 -21.07
C PRO A 149 -4.73 -6.16 -20.88
N ARG A 150 -5.70 -6.91 -20.36
CA ARG A 150 -5.54 -8.35 -20.24
C ARG A 150 -5.37 -8.96 -21.60
N ARG A 151 -4.28 -9.66 -21.76
CA ARG A 151 -4.24 -10.75 -22.72
C ARG A 151 -5.25 -11.79 -22.21
N THR A 152 -6.48 -11.71 -22.70
CA THR A 152 -7.35 -12.86 -22.61
C THR A 152 -6.57 -14.01 -23.21
N ALA A 153 -6.37 -15.06 -22.44
CA ALA A 153 -5.86 -16.33 -22.95
C ALA A 153 -6.95 -16.99 -23.83
N ARG A 154 -7.43 -16.24 -24.81
CA ARG A 154 -8.20 -16.74 -25.92
C ARG A 154 -7.20 -17.26 -26.95
N GLY A 155 -6.80 -18.51 -26.72
CA GLY A 155 -6.62 -19.48 -27.78
C GLY A 155 -5.76 -19.00 -28.93
N PHE A 156 -4.46 -19.18 -28.83
CA PHE A 156 -3.75 -19.75 -29.95
C PHE A 156 -4.30 -21.20 -30.15
N ARG A 157 -5.51 -21.33 -30.71
CA ARG A 157 -5.86 -22.50 -31.48
C ARG A 157 -5.16 -22.33 -32.81
N LEU A 158 -3.90 -22.64 -32.84
CA LEU A 158 -3.20 -22.95 -34.06
C LEU A 158 -3.96 -24.11 -34.75
N PHE A 159 -4.41 -23.81 -35.92
CA PHE A 159 -4.94 -24.69 -36.93
C PHE A 159 -4.49 -26.14 -36.75
N ARG A 160 -5.39 -26.99 -36.30
CA ARG A 160 -5.30 -28.41 -36.54
C ARG A 160 -5.70 -28.62 -38.00
N ARG A 161 -4.71 -28.78 -38.83
CA ARG A 161 -4.90 -29.31 -40.17
C ARG A 161 -5.33 -30.77 -40.00
N ASP A 162 -6.61 -31.04 -40.21
CA ASP A 162 -7.05 -32.40 -40.47
C ASP A 162 -6.54 -32.82 -41.82
N ARG A 163 -5.82 -33.92 -41.83
CA ARG A 163 -5.69 -34.80 -42.98
C ARG A 163 -6.34 -36.13 -42.62
#